data_d6bc7326656b4acca760c7c3d0fa03b1
#
_entry.id   d6bc7326656b4acca760c7c3d0fa03b1
#
_cell.length_a   1.000
_cell.length_b   1.000
_cell.length_c   1.000
_cell.angle_alpha   90.00
_cell.angle_beta   90.00
_cell.angle_gamma   90.00
#
_symmetry.space_group_name_H-M   'P 1'
#
loop_
_entity.id
_entity.type
_entity.pdbx_description
1 polymer ?
#
loop_
_entity_poly.entity_id
_entity_poly.type
_entity_poly.pdbx_seq_one_letter_code
_entity_poly.pdbx_strand_id
1 'polypeptide(L)' 'MNNDTDIIKKSYEQLIQQLFNAYYNDAFIGKPTPNQIQQAETKFRDGVTKARQARDRAIALLPP' A
#
# COMPACT_ATOMS: atom_id res chain seq x y z
N MET A 1 -19.85 -5.44 -17.51
CA MET A 1 -18.47 -5.65 -17.05
C MET A 1 -17.90 -4.31 -16.63
N ASN A 2 -17.35 -4.22 -15.43
CA ASN A 2 -16.88 -2.95 -14.92
C ASN A 2 -15.36 -2.89 -14.91
N ASN A 3 -14.78 -2.40 -16.02
CA ASN A 3 -13.32 -2.29 -16.16
C ASN A 3 -12.72 -1.28 -15.18
N ASP A 4 -13.49 -0.28 -14.75
CA ASP A 4 -12.99 0.72 -13.81
C ASP A 4 -12.66 0.09 -12.47
N THR A 5 -13.51 -0.82 -12.00
CA THR A 5 -13.24 -1.53 -10.75
C THR A 5 -11.97 -2.37 -10.86
N ASP A 6 -11.77 -3.05 -11.98
CA ASP A 6 -10.58 -3.87 -12.20
C ASP A 6 -9.31 -3.02 -12.22
N ILE A 7 -9.37 -1.85 -12.85
CA ILE A 7 -8.24 -0.93 -12.91
C ILE A 7 -7.88 -0.45 -11.50
N ILE A 8 -8.89 -0.10 -10.70
CA ILE A 8 -8.67 0.35 -9.33
C ILE A 8 -8.02 -0.77 -8.50
N LYS A 9 -8.50 -2.01 -8.64
CA LYS A 9 -7.92 -3.14 -7.92
C LYS A 9 -6.48 -3.41 -8.32
N LYS A 10 -6.15 -3.30 -9.61
CA LYS A 10 -4.77 -3.45 -10.07
C LYS A 10 -3.88 -2.34 -9.55
N SER A 11 -4.38 -1.11 -9.54
CA SER A 11 -3.64 0.02 -8.99
C SER A 11 -3.37 -0.17 -7.50
N TYR A 12 -4.35 -0.70 -6.77
CA TYR A 12 -4.18 -1.05 -5.37
C TYR A 12 -3.07 -2.08 -5.18
N GLU A 13 -3.03 -3.12 -6.01
CA GLU A 13 -1.98 -4.14 -5.94
C GLU A 13 -0.60 -3.51 -6.14
N GLN A 14 -0.47 -2.58 -7.08
CA GLN A 14 0.80 -1.89 -7.32
C GLN A 14 1.22 -1.05 -6.11
N LEU A 15 0.26 -0.40 -5.45
CA LEU A 15 0.55 0.36 -4.24
C LEU A 15 1.07 -0.56 -3.13
N ILE A 16 0.47 -1.73 -2.97
CA ILE A 16 0.92 -2.70 -1.97
C ILE A 16 2.33 -3.19 -2.31
N GLN A 17 2.62 -3.45 -3.57
CA GLN A 17 3.97 -3.84 -3.99
C GLN A 17 5.00 -2.77 -3.65
N GLN A 18 4.69 -1.51 -3.92
CA GLN A 18 5.59 -0.39 -3.61
C GLN A 18 5.81 -0.27 -2.10
N LEU A 19 4.75 -0.40 -1.32
CA LEU A 19 4.83 -0.34 0.14
C LEU A 19 5.69 -1.48 0.68
N PHE A 20 5.52 -2.67 0.15
CA PHE A 20 6.32 -3.83 0.57
C PHE A 20 7.79 -3.62 0.21
N ASN A 21 8.08 -3.14 -0.99
CA ASN A 21 9.46 -2.92 -1.41
C ASN A 21 10.16 -1.90 -0.51
N ALA A 22 9.46 -0.81 -0.18
CA ALA A 22 10.00 0.21 0.71
C ALA A 22 10.25 -0.37 2.11
N TYR A 23 9.30 -1.14 2.63
CA TYR A 23 9.44 -1.79 3.92
C TYR A 23 10.63 -2.75 3.92
N TYR A 24 10.75 -3.57 2.89
CA TYR A 24 11.86 -4.53 2.79
C TYR A 24 13.20 -3.81 2.80
N ASN A 25 13.33 -2.75 2.00
CA ASN A 25 14.57 -1.98 1.94
C ASN A 25 14.90 -1.34 3.28
N ASP A 26 13.91 -0.75 3.94
CA ASP A 26 14.14 0.01 5.17
C ASP A 26 14.38 -0.90 6.39
N ALA A 27 13.75 -2.07 6.41
CA ALA A 27 13.77 -2.93 7.58
C ALA A 27 14.78 -4.08 7.48
N PHE A 28 15.17 -4.48 6.27
CA PHE A 28 15.97 -5.70 6.08
C PHE A 28 17.27 -5.49 5.32
N ILE A 29 17.44 -4.38 4.61
CA ILE A 29 18.65 -4.12 3.83
C ILE A 29 19.55 -3.17 4.59
N GLY A 30 20.86 -3.44 4.56
CA GLY A 30 21.82 -2.70 5.35
C GLY A 30 21.81 -3.18 6.80
N LYS A 31 22.02 -2.24 7.70
CA LYS A 31 22.01 -2.55 9.13
C LYS A 31 21.05 -1.60 9.84
N PRO A 32 19.74 -1.77 9.65
CA PRO A 32 18.79 -0.86 10.28
C PRO A 32 18.80 -1.03 11.79
N THR A 33 18.63 0.10 12.48
CA THR A 33 18.46 0.09 13.93
C THR A 33 17.06 -0.40 14.29
N PRO A 34 16.84 -0.87 15.54
CA PRO A 34 15.47 -1.24 15.95
C PRO A 34 14.45 -0.12 15.76
N ASN A 35 14.86 1.13 15.96
CA ASN A 35 13.98 2.27 15.75
C ASN A 35 13.62 2.44 14.27
N GLN A 36 14.59 2.26 13.39
CA GLN A 36 14.33 2.34 11.93
C GLN A 36 13.40 1.23 11.47
N ILE A 37 13.56 0.02 12.02
CA ILE A 37 12.67 -1.11 11.70
C ILE A 37 11.25 -0.79 12.14
N GLN A 38 11.09 -0.26 13.35
CA GLN A 38 9.77 0.11 13.88
C GLN A 38 9.11 1.18 13.02
N GLN A 39 9.87 2.18 12.58
CA GLN A 39 9.34 3.22 11.70
C GLN A 39 8.90 2.63 10.35
N ALA A 40 9.68 1.70 9.81
CA ALA A 40 9.33 1.04 8.55
C ALA A 40 8.04 0.25 8.69
N GLU A 41 7.85 -0.45 9.80
CA GLU A 41 6.62 -1.20 10.07
C GLU A 41 5.41 -0.29 10.17
N THR A 42 5.56 0.84 10.86
CA THR A 42 4.48 1.83 11.00
C THR A 42 4.10 2.41 9.65
N LYS A 43 5.09 2.79 8.84
CA LYS A 43 4.83 3.33 7.51
C LYS A 43 4.13 2.31 6.61
N PHE A 44 4.55 1.05 6.68
CA PHE A 44 3.92 -0.01 5.89
C PHE A 44 2.46 -0.19 6.31
N ARG A 45 2.21 -0.31 7.61
CA ARG A 45 0.86 -0.50 8.14
C ARG A 45 -0.06 0.66 7.75
N ASP A 46 0.41 1.89 7.97
CA ASP A 46 -0.38 3.08 7.65
C ASP A 46 -0.62 3.19 6.14
N GLY A 47 0.40 2.89 5.34
CA GLY A 47 0.27 2.91 3.88
C GLY A 47 -0.76 1.91 3.38
N VAL A 48 -0.75 0.68 3.92
CA VAL A 48 -1.74 -0.34 3.56
C VAL A 48 -3.14 0.10 3.94
N THR A 49 -3.31 0.67 5.14
CA THR A 49 -4.61 1.18 5.59
C THR A 49 -5.14 2.25 4.64
N LYS A 50 -4.30 3.21 4.27
CA LYS A 50 -4.69 4.28 3.35
C LYS A 50 -4.99 3.75 1.96
N ALA A 51 -4.20 2.80 1.48
CA ALA A 51 -4.42 2.20 0.16
C ALA A 51 -5.78 1.47 0.11
N ARG A 52 -6.12 0.74 1.17
CA ARG A 52 -7.43 0.08 1.26
C ARG A 52 -8.57 1.08 1.27
N GLN A 53 -8.45 2.15 2.04
CA GLN A 53 -9.46 3.21 2.09
C GLN A 53 -9.63 3.87 0.73
N ALA A 54 -8.53 4.17 0.05
CA ALA A 54 -8.57 4.79 -1.27
C ALA A 54 -9.24 3.86 -2.29
N ARG A 55 -8.88 2.58 -2.27
CA ARG A 55 -9.50 1.58 -3.15
C ARG A 55 -11.01 1.53 -2.95
N ASP A 56 -11.45 1.38 -1.70
CA ASP A 56 -12.86 1.21 -1.39
C ASP A 56 -13.63 2.49 -1.70
N ARG A 57 -13.06 3.64 -1.40
CA ARG A 57 -13.68 4.93 -1.68
C ARG A 57 -13.81 5.16 -3.19
N ALA A 58 -12.76 4.84 -3.95
CA ALA A 58 -12.78 5.02 -5.40
C ALA A 58 -13.85 4.14 -6.05
N ILE A 59 -13.97 2.89 -5.61
CA ILE A 59 -15.01 1.99 -6.12
C ILE A 59 -16.40 2.54 -5.81
N ALA A 60 -16.59 3.06 -4.60
CA ALA A 60 -17.88 3.63 -4.19
C ALA A 60 -18.25 4.87 -4.99
N LEU A 61 -17.29 5.59 -5.54
CA LEU A 61 -17.51 6.80 -6.32
C LEU A 61 -17.78 6.53 -7.81
N LEU A 62 -17.61 5.29 -8.24
CA LEU A 62 -17.83 4.95 -9.65
C LEU A 62 -19.32 5.12 -9.99
N PRO A 63 -19.63 5.69 -11.17
CA PRO A 63 -21.02 5.78 -11.63
C PRO A 63 -21.56 4.41 -11.96
N PRO A 64 -22.89 4.26 -11.92
CA PRO A 64 -23.53 2.98 -12.26
C PRO A 64 -23.40 2.63 -13.73
#